data_4da7322d223c514bd964cf5d5cf4709e
#
_entry.id   4da7322d223c514bd964cf5d5cf4709e
#
_cell.length_a   1.000
_cell.length_b   1.000
_cell.length_c   1.000
_cell.angle_alpha   90.00
_cell.angle_beta   90.00
_cell.angle_gamma   90.00
#
_symmetry.space_group_name_H-M   'P 1'
#
loop_
_entity.id
_entity.type
_entity.pdbx_description
1 polymer ?
#
loop_
_entity_poly.entity_id
_entity_poly.type
_entity_poly.pdbx_seq_one_letter_code
_entity_poly.pdbx_strand_id
1 'polypeptide(L)'
;MMHRISHWLSRHAAALFFPAALILYDFSAYLTTDLIQPGILHVVRDFNADVALAPASVSLYMAGGMALQWLLGPLSDRIGRRPVLLTGALTVTLACLATLFTASLTQFLIARFVQGTSICFIATVGYVTVQEAFEEKRSIRLMAVITSVVLVAPIVGPLSGAALMHFIHWKALFGIIAAMGLVAWLGLLLTMPE
;
A
#
# COMPACT_ATOMS: atom_id res chain seq x y z
N MET A 1 5.69 -38.98 -8.90
CA MET A 1 4.36 -38.66 -8.35
C MET A 1 4.43 -37.43 -7.41
N MET A 2 5.38 -37.34 -6.51
CA MET A 2 5.58 -36.18 -5.60
C MET A 2 5.81 -34.84 -6.31
N HIS A 3 6.56 -34.80 -7.42
CA HIS A 3 6.85 -33.55 -8.17
C HIS A 3 5.60 -32.94 -8.84
N ARG A 4 4.59 -33.74 -9.21
CA ARG A 4 3.32 -33.24 -9.77
C ARG A 4 2.38 -32.71 -8.71
N ILE A 5 2.44 -33.23 -7.49
CA ILE A 5 1.62 -32.79 -6.35
C ILE A 5 2.16 -31.44 -5.82
N SER A 6 3.48 -31.26 -5.76
CA SER A 6 4.08 -29.98 -5.35
C SER A 6 3.76 -28.85 -6.34
N HIS A 7 3.80 -29.11 -7.63
CA HIS A 7 3.43 -28.15 -8.69
C HIS A 7 1.92 -27.81 -8.68
N TRP A 8 1.08 -28.76 -8.33
CA TRP A 8 -0.37 -28.54 -8.22
C TRP A 8 -0.72 -27.71 -6.97
N LEU A 9 -0.09 -28.02 -5.83
CA LEU A 9 -0.25 -27.27 -4.58
C LEU A 9 0.28 -25.84 -4.70
N SER A 10 1.43 -25.63 -5.36
CA SER A 10 1.99 -24.29 -5.56
C SER A 10 1.09 -23.42 -6.46
N ARG A 11 0.52 -23.98 -7.53
CA ARG A 11 -0.41 -23.23 -8.39
C ARG A 11 -1.72 -22.86 -7.70
N HIS A 12 -2.26 -23.74 -6.86
CA HIS A 12 -3.51 -23.45 -6.11
C HIS A 12 -3.25 -22.49 -4.96
N ALA A 13 -2.11 -22.61 -4.27
CA ALA A 13 -1.68 -21.68 -3.26
C ALA A 13 -1.42 -20.28 -3.87
N ALA A 14 -0.64 -20.17 -4.94
CA ALA A 14 -0.43 -18.90 -5.64
C ALA A 14 -1.75 -18.25 -6.09
N ALA A 15 -2.69 -19.05 -6.58
CA ALA A 15 -4.00 -18.56 -7.03
C ALA A 15 -4.91 -18.01 -5.91
N LEU A 16 -4.64 -18.32 -4.65
CA LEU A 16 -5.38 -17.82 -3.48
C LEU A 16 -4.60 -16.75 -2.72
N PHE A 17 -3.30 -16.95 -2.55
CA PHE A 17 -2.46 -16.09 -1.72
C PHE A 17 -2.02 -14.81 -2.44
N PHE A 18 -1.83 -14.82 -3.76
CA PHE A 18 -1.47 -13.62 -4.51
C PHE A 18 -2.55 -12.52 -4.39
N PRO A 19 -3.85 -12.78 -4.64
CA PRO A 19 -4.88 -11.76 -4.44
C PRO A 19 -4.96 -11.28 -2.99
N ALA A 20 -4.79 -12.16 -2.01
CA ALA A 20 -4.81 -11.78 -0.60
C ALA A 20 -3.63 -10.85 -0.24
N ALA A 21 -2.43 -11.15 -0.73
CA ALA A 21 -1.26 -10.30 -0.55
C ALA A 21 -1.43 -8.93 -1.24
N LEU A 22 -2.03 -8.91 -2.43
CA LEU A 22 -2.34 -7.67 -3.15
C LEU A 22 -3.38 -6.84 -2.40
N ILE A 23 -4.45 -7.47 -1.88
CA ILE A 23 -5.46 -6.80 -1.05
C ILE A 23 -4.80 -6.18 0.19
N LEU A 24 -3.93 -6.92 0.86
CA LEU A 24 -3.24 -6.41 2.04
C LEU A 24 -2.31 -5.24 1.70
N TYR A 25 -1.63 -5.30 0.55
CA TYR A 25 -0.81 -4.20 0.06
C TYR A 25 -1.66 -2.96 -0.23
N ASP A 26 -2.76 -3.13 -0.97
CA ASP A 26 -3.67 -2.06 -1.35
C ASP A 26 -4.31 -1.40 -0.10
N PHE A 27 -4.82 -2.22 0.80
CA PHE A 27 -5.40 -1.76 2.07
C PHE A 27 -4.36 -1.01 2.93
N SER A 28 -3.13 -1.52 3.03
CA SER A 28 -2.06 -0.84 3.77
C SER A 28 -1.70 0.52 3.15
N ALA A 29 -1.70 0.64 1.81
CA ALA A 29 -1.45 1.88 1.12
C ALA A 29 -2.51 2.95 1.46
N TYR A 30 -3.81 2.60 1.42
CA TYR A 30 -4.88 3.53 1.80
C TYR A 30 -4.84 3.88 3.29
N LEU A 31 -4.57 2.91 4.17
CA LEU A 31 -4.44 3.16 5.60
C LEU A 31 -3.36 4.19 5.96
N THR A 32 -2.31 4.34 5.13
CA THR A 32 -1.30 5.38 5.39
C THR A 32 -1.89 6.78 5.45
N THR A 33 -2.98 7.04 4.74
CA THR A 33 -3.68 8.33 4.77
C THR A 33 -4.82 8.34 5.77
N ASP A 34 -5.66 7.32 5.73
CA ASP A 34 -6.91 7.32 6.50
C ASP A 34 -6.66 7.18 8.01
N LEU A 35 -5.65 6.40 8.40
CA LEU A 35 -5.31 6.18 9.80
C LEU A 35 -4.78 7.43 10.51
N ILE A 36 -4.04 8.29 9.79
CA ILE A 36 -3.44 9.50 10.36
C ILE A 36 -4.35 10.73 10.30
N GLN A 37 -5.41 10.71 9.48
CA GLN A 37 -6.28 11.88 9.30
C GLN A 37 -6.76 12.53 10.60
N PRO A 38 -7.29 11.78 11.59
CA PRO A 38 -7.77 12.39 12.83
C PRO A 38 -6.65 13.02 13.66
N GLY A 39 -5.39 12.58 13.47
CA GLY A 39 -4.22 13.04 14.21
C GLY A 39 -3.32 14.03 13.47
N ILE A 40 -3.68 14.44 12.27
CA ILE A 40 -2.78 15.28 11.47
C ILE A 40 -2.41 16.61 12.17
N LEU A 41 -3.31 17.15 12.96
CA LEU A 41 -3.03 18.35 13.77
C LEU A 41 -2.00 18.08 14.86
N HIS A 42 -1.99 16.88 15.45
CA HIS A 42 -0.95 16.49 16.41
C HIS A 42 0.41 16.37 15.72
N VAL A 43 0.46 15.82 14.51
CA VAL A 43 1.69 15.72 13.71
C VAL A 43 2.29 17.10 13.45
N VAL A 44 1.47 18.05 13.00
CA VAL A 44 1.94 19.41 12.68
C VAL A 44 2.43 20.13 13.94
N ARG A 45 1.74 19.98 15.06
CA ARG A 45 2.11 20.57 16.36
C ARG A 45 3.42 19.96 16.91
N ASP A 46 3.62 18.67 16.77
CA ASP A 46 4.85 17.99 17.20
C ASP A 46 6.10 18.54 16.50
N PHE A 47 5.93 19.00 15.26
CA PHE A 47 7.01 19.66 14.51
C PHE A 47 7.06 21.17 14.71
N ASN A 48 6.25 21.75 15.63
CA ASN A 48 6.13 23.19 15.86
C ASN A 48 5.87 23.98 14.56
N ALA A 49 5.07 23.41 13.65
CA ALA A 49 4.78 23.98 12.35
C ALA A 49 3.39 24.63 12.32
N ASP A 50 3.15 25.47 11.29
CA ASP A 50 1.85 26.11 11.11
C ASP A 50 0.76 25.08 10.80
N VAL A 51 -0.35 25.16 11.53
CA VAL A 51 -1.53 24.31 11.35
C VAL A 51 -2.10 24.40 9.92
N ALA A 52 -1.91 25.53 9.25
CA ALA A 52 -2.28 25.71 7.84
C ALA A 52 -1.60 24.70 6.89
N LEU A 53 -0.50 24.06 7.30
CA LEU A 53 0.21 23.03 6.54
C LEU A 53 -0.38 21.62 6.71
N ALA A 54 -1.34 21.41 7.60
CA ALA A 54 -1.94 20.10 7.82
C ALA A 54 -2.53 19.46 6.53
N PRO A 55 -3.23 20.19 5.64
CA PRO A 55 -3.75 19.63 4.40
C PRO A 55 -2.65 19.19 3.42
N ALA A 56 -1.42 19.74 3.52
CA ALA A 56 -0.29 19.38 2.66
C ALA A 56 0.05 17.89 2.75
N SER A 57 -0.18 17.26 3.90
CA SER A 57 0.03 15.81 4.07
C SER A 57 -0.80 14.98 3.09
N VAL A 58 -2.08 15.29 2.95
CA VAL A 58 -2.99 14.58 2.03
C VAL A 58 -2.69 14.97 0.59
N SER A 59 -2.48 16.27 0.33
CA SER A 59 -2.19 16.78 -1.02
C SER A 59 -0.93 16.15 -1.61
N LEU A 60 0.16 16.05 -0.84
CA LEU A 60 1.40 15.42 -1.29
C LEU A 60 1.28 13.91 -1.46
N TYR A 61 0.52 13.24 -0.60
CA TYR A 61 0.21 11.83 -0.79
C TYR A 61 -0.54 11.60 -2.12
N MET A 62 -1.57 12.40 -2.40
CA MET A 62 -2.32 12.32 -3.66
C MET A 62 -1.44 12.66 -4.88
N ALA A 63 -0.58 13.68 -4.76
CA ALA A 63 0.38 14.02 -5.81
C ALA A 63 1.33 12.86 -6.10
N GLY A 64 1.85 12.19 -5.07
CA GLY A 64 2.62 10.96 -5.21
C GLY A 64 1.84 9.87 -5.95
N GLY A 65 0.55 9.68 -5.62
CA GLY A 65 -0.35 8.72 -6.24
C GLY A 65 -0.63 8.95 -7.71
N MET A 66 -0.31 10.11 -8.23
CA MET A 66 -0.46 10.46 -9.66
C MET A 66 0.88 10.52 -10.41
N ALA A 67 1.98 10.69 -9.68
CA ALA A 67 3.27 11.08 -10.26
C ALA A 67 3.86 10.08 -11.27
N LEU A 68 3.69 8.78 -11.03
CA LEU A 68 4.34 7.71 -11.80
C LEU A 68 3.38 6.92 -12.70
N GLN A 69 2.08 7.21 -12.72
CA GLN A 69 1.09 6.40 -13.43
C GLN A 69 1.39 6.25 -14.92
N TRP A 70 1.82 7.35 -15.56
CA TRP A 70 2.15 7.37 -16.99
C TRP A 70 3.40 6.56 -17.34
N LEU A 71 4.31 6.36 -16.39
CA LEU A 71 5.58 5.64 -16.58
C LEU A 71 5.47 4.15 -16.27
N LEU A 72 4.70 3.78 -15.24
CA LEU A 72 4.69 2.41 -14.70
C LEU A 72 4.07 1.40 -15.66
N GLY A 73 3.08 1.80 -16.48
CA GLY A 73 2.51 0.94 -17.51
C GLY A 73 3.58 0.44 -18.48
N PRO A 74 4.18 1.33 -19.29
CA PRO A 74 5.24 0.93 -20.24
C PRO A 74 6.45 0.30 -19.57
N LEU A 75 6.79 0.69 -18.34
CA LEU A 75 7.89 0.09 -17.60
C LEU A 75 7.59 -1.36 -17.24
N SER A 76 6.41 -1.64 -16.70
CA SER A 76 6.01 -2.99 -16.32
C SER A 76 5.85 -3.92 -17.52
N ASP A 77 5.51 -3.38 -18.69
CA ASP A 77 5.45 -4.15 -19.93
C ASP A 77 6.85 -4.57 -20.43
N ARG A 78 7.89 -3.77 -20.14
CA ARG A 78 9.27 -4.03 -20.55
C ARG A 78 10.04 -4.94 -19.60
N ILE A 79 9.93 -4.72 -18.28
CA ILE A 79 10.74 -5.45 -17.29
C ILE A 79 9.93 -6.49 -16.50
N GLY A 80 8.64 -6.61 -16.80
CA GLY A 80 7.73 -7.55 -16.14
C GLY A 80 6.92 -6.91 -15.02
N ARG A 81 5.74 -7.46 -14.76
CA ARG A 81 4.79 -6.97 -13.72
C ARG A 81 5.33 -7.16 -12.30
N ARG A 82 5.94 -8.33 -12.06
CA ARG A 82 6.41 -8.76 -10.73
C ARG A 82 7.45 -7.82 -10.13
N PRO A 83 8.59 -7.50 -10.78
CA PRO A 83 9.60 -6.63 -10.18
C PRO A 83 9.06 -5.22 -9.92
N VAL A 84 8.19 -4.71 -10.79
CA VAL A 84 7.60 -3.37 -10.63
C VAL A 84 6.68 -3.33 -9.43
N LEU A 85 5.77 -4.31 -9.26
CA LEU A 85 4.85 -4.33 -8.12
C LEU A 85 5.58 -4.56 -6.80
N LEU A 86 6.61 -5.42 -6.78
CA LEU A 86 7.43 -5.65 -5.58
C LEU A 86 8.21 -4.41 -5.16
N THR A 87 8.73 -3.63 -6.12
CA THR A 87 9.38 -2.35 -5.80
C THR A 87 8.39 -1.35 -5.19
N GLY A 88 7.16 -1.29 -5.71
CA GLY A 88 6.11 -0.44 -5.13
C GLY A 88 5.78 -0.81 -3.68
N ALA A 89 5.57 -2.09 -3.39
CA ALA A 89 5.27 -2.58 -2.05
C ALA A 89 6.45 -2.36 -1.07
N LEU A 90 7.68 -2.55 -1.54
CA LEU A 90 8.87 -2.26 -0.74
C LEU A 90 9.02 -0.76 -0.47
N THR A 91 8.77 0.08 -1.48
CA THR A 91 8.88 1.53 -1.36
C THR A 91 7.95 2.09 -0.29
N VAL A 92 6.66 1.70 -0.27
CA VAL A 92 5.72 2.16 0.76
C VAL A 92 6.12 1.65 2.14
N THR A 93 6.57 0.40 2.25
CA THR A 93 7.03 -0.18 3.52
C THR A 93 8.20 0.61 4.09
N LEU A 94 9.22 0.88 3.25
CA LEU A 94 10.40 1.66 3.65
C LEU A 94 10.05 3.13 3.95
N ALA A 95 9.14 3.73 3.19
CA ALA A 95 8.68 5.09 3.46
C ALA A 95 7.90 5.20 4.78
N CYS A 96 7.11 4.19 5.13
CA CYS A 96 6.45 4.11 6.44
C CYS A 96 7.46 3.93 7.57
N LEU A 97 8.47 3.08 7.39
CA LEU A 97 9.56 2.95 8.37
C LEU A 97 10.36 4.25 8.52
N ALA A 98 10.67 4.92 7.40
CA ALA A 98 11.38 6.20 7.43
C ALA A 98 10.59 7.29 8.20
N THR A 99 9.25 7.24 8.16
CA THR A 99 8.39 8.17 8.90
C THR A 99 8.61 8.09 10.42
N LEU A 100 9.01 6.93 10.96
CA LEU A 100 9.33 6.77 12.38
C LEU A 100 10.49 7.68 12.83
N PHE A 101 11.41 7.96 11.91
CA PHE A 101 12.65 8.70 12.17
C PHE A 101 12.59 10.16 11.71
N THR A 102 11.45 10.65 11.20
CA THR A 102 11.32 12.05 10.78
C THR A 102 11.50 13.01 11.95
N ALA A 103 12.35 14.02 11.75
CA ALA A 103 12.63 15.07 12.72
C ALA A 103 12.03 16.44 12.34
N SER A 104 11.47 16.57 11.13
CA SER A 104 10.85 17.80 10.65
C SER A 104 9.60 17.53 9.82
N LEU A 105 8.71 18.53 9.73
CA LEU A 105 7.51 18.46 8.89
C LEU A 105 7.89 18.20 7.41
N THR A 106 8.96 18.84 6.92
CA THR A 106 9.42 18.66 5.54
C THR A 106 9.79 17.20 5.25
N GLN A 107 10.51 16.53 6.15
CA GLN A 107 10.84 15.11 6.00
C GLN A 107 9.57 14.24 6.01
N PHE A 108 8.63 14.54 6.91
CA PHE A 108 7.33 13.88 6.95
C PHE A 108 6.58 14.05 5.63
N LEU A 109 6.49 15.27 5.09
CA LEU A 109 5.80 15.57 3.84
C LEU A 109 6.46 14.87 2.63
N ILE A 110 7.80 14.79 2.59
CA ILE A 110 8.50 13.99 1.57
C ILE A 110 8.13 12.50 1.69
N ALA A 111 8.13 11.97 2.90
CA ALA A 111 7.71 10.59 3.13
C ALA A 111 6.25 10.36 2.67
N ARG A 112 5.34 11.32 2.90
CA ARG A 112 3.95 11.28 2.42
C ARG A 112 3.87 11.18 0.89
N PHE A 113 4.66 11.99 0.17
CA PHE A 113 4.74 11.91 -1.29
C PHE A 113 5.20 10.52 -1.75
N VAL A 114 6.28 10.00 -1.15
CA VAL A 114 6.82 8.67 -1.49
C VAL A 114 5.80 7.56 -1.16
N GLN A 115 5.13 7.62 -0.01
CA GLN A 115 4.05 6.68 0.35
C GLN A 115 2.93 6.69 -0.69
N GLY A 116 2.55 7.89 -1.18
CA GLY A 116 1.51 8.06 -2.20
C GLY A 116 1.84 7.33 -3.50
N THR A 117 3.11 7.24 -3.90
CA THR A 117 3.50 6.53 -5.14
C THR A 117 3.05 5.07 -5.16
N SER A 118 2.80 4.45 -4.00
CA SER A 118 2.30 3.08 -3.91
C SER A 118 0.98 2.87 -4.65
N ILE A 119 0.10 3.88 -4.67
CA ILE A 119 -1.16 3.83 -5.41
C ILE A 119 -0.92 3.67 -6.92
N CYS A 120 0.12 4.34 -7.46
CA CYS A 120 0.49 4.17 -8.87
C CYS A 120 0.80 2.72 -9.21
N PHE A 121 1.61 2.06 -8.38
CA PHE A 121 2.01 0.67 -8.59
C PHE A 121 0.82 -0.30 -8.53
N ILE A 122 -0.09 -0.08 -7.58
CA ILE A 122 -1.27 -0.92 -7.43
C ILE A 122 -2.22 -0.73 -8.61
N ALA A 123 -2.59 0.52 -8.90
CA ALA A 123 -3.58 0.83 -9.92
C ALA A 123 -3.13 0.45 -11.35
N THR A 124 -1.84 0.69 -11.68
CA THR A 124 -1.32 0.43 -13.03
C THR A 124 -0.77 -0.97 -13.22
N VAL A 125 -0.26 -1.61 -12.19
CA VAL A 125 0.39 -2.93 -12.30
C VAL A 125 -0.37 -4.00 -11.55
N GLY A 126 -0.77 -3.73 -10.29
CA GLY A 126 -1.45 -4.71 -9.45
C GLY A 126 -2.78 -5.19 -10.04
N TYR A 127 -3.65 -4.27 -10.41
CA TYR A 127 -4.97 -4.59 -10.98
C TYR A 127 -4.87 -5.25 -12.35
N VAL A 128 -3.96 -4.79 -13.19
CA VAL A 128 -3.71 -5.40 -14.50
C VAL A 128 -3.19 -6.84 -14.34
N THR A 129 -2.29 -7.08 -13.38
CA THR A 129 -1.81 -8.42 -13.08
C THR A 129 -2.95 -9.38 -12.69
N VAL A 130 -3.93 -8.90 -11.91
CA VAL A 130 -5.11 -9.74 -11.58
C VAL A 130 -5.91 -10.07 -12.83
N GLN A 131 -6.09 -9.10 -13.73
CA GLN A 131 -6.85 -9.31 -14.98
C GLN A 131 -6.13 -10.26 -15.95
N GLU A 132 -4.81 -10.24 -15.98
CA GLU A 132 -4.01 -11.11 -16.84
C GLU A 132 -3.81 -12.53 -16.25
N ALA A 133 -3.71 -12.64 -14.92
CA ALA A 133 -3.40 -13.91 -14.25
C ALA A 133 -4.63 -14.83 -14.07
N PHE A 134 -5.84 -14.29 -14.14
CA PHE A 134 -7.06 -15.06 -13.87
C PHE A 134 -8.06 -14.99 -15.02
N GLU A 135 -8.86 -16.06 -15.18
CA GLU A 135 -9.99 -16.05 -16.12
C GLU A 135 -10.96 -14.90 -15.83
N GLU A 136 -11.60 -14.36 -16.86
CA GLU A 136 -12.45 -13.17 -16.82
C GLU A 136 -13.44 -13.15 -15.65
N LYS A 137 -14.23 -14.22 -15.48
CA LYS A 137 -15.22 -14.32 -14.39
C LYS A 137 -14.58 -14.26 -13.00
N ARG A 138 -13.40 -14.85 -12.85
CA ARG A 138 -12.67 -14.86 -11.58
C ARG A 138 -12.00 -13.51 -11.34
N SER A 139 -11.42 -12.92 -12.35
CA SER A 139 -10.82 -11.59 -12.32
C SER A 139 -11.84 -10.52 -11.89
N ILE A 140 -13.03 -10.49 -12.50
CA ILE A 140 -14.12 -9.58 -12.14
C ILE A 140 -14.48 -9.74 -10.66
N ARG A 141 -14.62 -10.97 -10.18
CA ARG A 141 -14.94 -11.24 -8.76
C ARG A 141 -13.85 -10.79 -7.82
N LEU A 142 -12.58 -11.05 -8.17
CA LEU A 142 -11.43 -10.61 -7.38
C LEU A 142 -11.34 -9.09 -7.33
N MET A 143 -11.51 -8.40 -8.45
CA MET A 143 -11.53 -6.94 -8.50
C MET A 143 -12.66 -6.36 -7.65
N ALA A 144 -13.85 -6.98 -7.67
CA ALA A 144 -14.96 -6.56 -6.81
C ALA A 144 -14.60 -6.70 -5.31
N VAL A 145 -13.94 -7.79 -4.92
CA VAL A 145 -13.48 -8.00 -3.53
C VAL A 145 -12.42 -6.97 -3.16
N ILE A 146 -11.39 -6.77 -4.00
CA ILE A 146 -10.34 -5.77 -3.77
C ILE A 146 -10.96 -4.40 -3.55
N THR A 147 -11.82 -3.95 -4.46
CA THR A 147 -12.49 -2.64 -4.36
C THR A 147 -13.35 -2.53 -3.09
N SER A 148 -14.08 -3.59 -2.73
CA SER A 148 -14.90 -3.60 -1.52
C SER A 148 -14.07 -3.45 -0.24
N VAL A 149 -12.92 -4.13 -0.17
CA VAL A 149 -12.01 -4.02 0.99
C VAL A 149 -11.39 -2.63 1.07
N VAL A 150 -10.98 -2.06 -0.06
CA VAL A 150 -10.42 -0.71 -0.12
C VAL A 150 -11.44 0.35 0.33
N LEU A 151 -12.71 0.20 -0.05
CA LEU A 151 -13.78 1.11 0.39
C LEU A 151 -14.03 1.08 1.92
N VAL A 152 -13.58 0.04 2.61
CA VAL A 152 -13.65 -0.04 4.07
C VAL A 152 -12.56 0.82 4.74
N ALA A 153 -11.42 1.05 4.08
CA ALA A 153 -10.30 1.80 4.65
C ALA A 153 -10.68 3.22 5.12
N PRO A 154 -11.44 4.04 4.36
CA PRO A 154 -11.86 5.37 4.80
C PRO A 154 -12.81 5.37 6.01
N ILE A 155 -13.44 4.25 6.33
CA ILE A 155 -14.30 4.11 7.51
C ILE A 155 -13.46 3.61 8.70
N VAL A 156 -12.75 2.50 8.50
CA VAL A 156 -11.97 1.84 9.57
C VAL A 156 -10.74 2.65 9.93
N GLY A 157 -10.08 3.27 8.94
CA GLY A 157 -8.86 4.05 9.14
C GLY A 157 -9.01 5.15 10.17
N PRO A 158 -9.89 6.14 9.97
CA PRO A 158 -10.06 7.22 10.92
C PRO A 158 -10.54 6.76 12.29
N LEU A 159 -11.45 5.78 12.37
CA LEU A 159 -11.95 5.24 13.64
C LEU A 159 -10.83 4.56 14.43
N SER A 160 -10.08 3.66 13.78
CA SER A 160 -8.95 2.97 14.41
C SER A 160 -7.80 3.91 14.71
N GLY A 161 -7.53 4.87 13.84
CA GLY A 161 -6.51 5.90 14.04
C GLY A 161 -6.80 6.76 15.26
N ALA A 162 -8.03 7.28 15.38
CA ALA A 162 -8.45 8.04 16.54
C ALA A 162 -8.34 7.22 17.85
N ALA A 163 -8.82 5.97 17.84
CA ALA A 163 -8.75 5.08 18.98
C ALA A 163 -7.28 4.76 19.38
N LEU A 164 -6.44 4.40 18.42
CA LEU A 164 -5.05 4.04 18.68
C LEU A 164 -4.22 5.22 19.20
N MET A 165 -4.46 6.44 18.71
CA MET A 165 -3.73 7.63 19.16
C MET A 165 -4.01 8.03 20.62
N HIS A 166 -5.01 7.47 21.27
CA HIS A 166 -5.17 7.58 22.72
C HIS A 166 -4.13 6.78 23.51
N PHE A 167 -3.54 5.74 22.90
CA PHE A 167 -2.64 4.80 23.58
C PHE A 167 -1.21 4.87 23.05
N ILE A 168 -1.02 5.24 21.77
CA ILE A 168 0.28 5.24 21.11
C ILE A 168 0.54 6.56 20.39
N HIS A 169 1.82 6.89 20.23
CA HIS A 169 2.24 8.07 19.47
C HIS A 169 1.93 7.89 17.99
N TRP A 170 1.56 8.97 17.30
CA TRP A 170 1.18 8.93 15.87
C TRP A 170 2.23 8.25 14.96
N LYS A 171 3.52 8.37 15.27
CA LYS A 171 4.58 7.66 14.51
C LYS A 171 4.41 6.14 14.56
N ALA A 172 3.98 5.58 15.69
CA ALA A 172 3.79 4.14 15.83
C ALA A 172 2.71 3.58 14.88
N LEU A 173 1.75 4.39 14.45
CA LEU A 173 0.77 4.01 13.43
C LEU A 173 1.46 3.63 12.11
N PHE A 174 2.47 4.40 11.69
CA PHE A 174 3.26 4.08 10.50
C PHE A 174 4.09 2.81 10.68
N GLY A 175 4.51 2.50 11.90
CA GLY A 175 5.16 1.22 12.22
C GLY A 175 4.22 0.02 12.01
N ILE A 176 2.95 0.15 12.43
CA ILE A 176 1.92 -0.88 12.18
C ILE A 176 1.70 -1.07 10.68
N ILE A 177 1.55 0.02 9.93
CA ILE A 177 1.36 -0.04 8.48
C ILE A 177 2.60 -0.63 7.80
N ALA A 178 3.79 -0.29 8.24
CA ALA A 178 5.04 -0.86 7.72
C ALA A 178 5.11 -2.38 7.94
N ALA A 179 4.66 -2.87 9.09
CA ALA A 179 4.56 -4.31 9.36
C ALA A 179 3.56 -4.98 8.41
N MET A 180 2.39 -4.37 8.20
CA MET A 180 1.40 -4.86 7.23
C MET A 180 1.98 -4.87 5.81
N GLY A 181 2.64 -3.78 5.40
CA GLY A 181 3.30 -3.65 4.10
C GLY A 181 4.39 -4.70 3.89
N LEU A 182 5.17 -5.00 4.93
CA LEU A 182 6.19 -6.05 4.89
C LEU A 182 5.57 -7.43 4.69
N VAL A 183 4.50 -7.75 5.40
CA VAL A 183 3.76 -9.02 5.23
C VAL A 183 3.19 -9.11 3.81
N ALA A 184 2.61 -8.02 3.30
CA ALA A 184 2.09 -7.96 1.94
C ALA A 184 3.22 -8.15 0.90
N TRP A 185 4.36 -7.49 1.08
CA TRP A 185 5.53 -7.63 0.22
C TRP A 185 6.07 -9.05 0.19
N LEU A 186 6.23 -9.69 1.36
CA LEU A 186 6.63 -11.09 1.45
C LEU A 186 5.61 -12.02 0.79
N GLY A 187 4.32 -11.76 0.99
CA GLY A 187 3.25 -12.49 0.34
C GLY A 187 3.33 -12.39 -1.18
N LEU A 188 3.50 -11.18 -1.73
CA LEU A 188 3.68 -10.94 -3.15
C LEU A 188 4.95 -11.60 -3.68
N LEU A 189 6.07 -11.50 -2.96
CA LEU A 189 7.34 -12.11 -3.33
C LEU A 189 7.23 -13.63 -3.51
N LEU A 190 6.44 -14.28 -2.65
CA LEU A 190 6.30 -15.74 -2.64
C LEU A 190 5.21 -16.27 -3.59
N THR A 191 4.20 -15.46 -3.89
CA THR A 191 2.98 -15.96 -4.55
C THR A 191 2.67 -15.33 -5.89
N MET A 192 3.29 -14.18 -6.21
CA MET A 192 3.05 -13.49 -7.48
C MET A 192 3.62 -14.31 -8.64
N PRO A 193 2.81 -14.63 -9.67
CA PRO A 193 3.29 -15.29 -10.88
C PRO A 193 4.29 -14.40 -11.65
N GLU A 194 5.18 -15.02 -12.38
CA GLU A 194 6.11 -14.36 -13.31
C GLU A 194 5.41 -13.99 -14.61
#